data_91154c89e853b1912d5705e364049d9f
#
_entry.id   91154c89e853b1912d5705e364049d9f
#
_cell.length_a   1.000
_cell.length_b   1.000
_cell.length_c   1.000
_cell.angle_alpha   90.00
_cell.angle_beta   90.00
_cell.angle_gamma   90.00
#
_symmetry.space_group_name_H-M   'P 1'
#
loop_
_entity.id
_entity.type
_entity.pdbx_description
1 polymer ?
#
loop_
_entity_poly.entity_id
_entity_poly.type
_entity_poly.pdbx_seq_one_letter_code
_entity_poly.pdbx_strand_id
1 'polypeptide(L)'
;TATTSAVTISAATTGTRSAGTASSGAADQAGRISCRVRSADGTWRHVESTISIYRQPGAPERLLVTARDVSDQVALRRQLAHLTFHDGLTGLPNRAYLEERAKDLLNAAARPAAGAPAEVGAIFLDLDGFTAVNDSVGHGAGDLGLAQAARRLRAAVPSHDIVARWGGDEFAVLIENAASAQAIVDIAERLAGVIAAEPFRVADRDISLTASVGVALADEGGPEHLLRNADVAMSRAKESGGGRVEVFAAHMHADVVRRLELATDLREAITQGRLGLEYQPVVELATSRVTAVEALVRWPRGGELIPPAEFLGVAEDSGLIVPLGNWVLREACEQVARWRAGGWMVGLSVNFSPRQVSASQFTQTVLTALQDSGLPPGTLTLEVTERVLIDGAEPMIAGLAELRSLGIRLAIDDFGTGYASLAYLRQLPVDIIKIDPSFVAGLGTDATLDMLTRTIVGVGRDLGIEVVAEGIERPEQLKMLRAMGCGLGQGYLVARPMTASAIETLAGPAGAAGPPADPAPSGPVSEASAVL
;
A
#
# COMPACT_ATOMS: atom_id res chain seq x y z
N THR A 1 -66.78 -14.75 -31.49
CA THR A 1 -67.05 -13.36 -31.13
C THR A 1 -65.73 -12.62 -31.04
N ALA A 2 -65.39 -11.91 -32.13
CA ALA A 2 -64.20 -11.08 -32.22
C ALA A 2 -64.51 -9.72 -31.57
N THR A 3 -63.81 -9.43 -30.50
CA THR A 3 -63.85 -8.11 -29.85
C THR A 3 -62.88 -7.20 -30.60
N THR A 4 -63.40 -6.30 -31.41
CA THR A 4 -62.63 -5.25 -32.09
C THR A 4 -62.34 -4.14 -31.07
N SER A 5 -61.15 -4.10 -30.52
CA SER A 5 -60.68 -2.99 -29.70
C SER A 5 -60.11 -1.89 -30.61
N ALA A 6 -60.74 -0.72 -30.59
CA ALA A 6 -60.21 0.46 -31.28
C ALA A 6 -58.96 0.96 -30.57
N VAL A 7 -57.85 0.96 -31.26
CA VAL A 7 -56.57 1.51 -30.78
C VAL A 7 -56.40 2.92 -31.35
N THR A 8 -56.48 3.93 -30.50
CA THR A 8 -56.14 5.31 -30.87
C THR A 8 -54.61 5.47 -30.80
N ILE A 9 -53.95 5.61 -31.93
CA ILE A 9 -52.52 5.86 -32.03
C ILE A 9 -52.27 7.35 -31.98
N SER A 10 -51.77 7.85 -30.85
CA SER A 10 -51.15 9.18 -30.78
C SER A 10 -49.67 9.04 -30.99
N ALA A 11 -49.18 9.40 -32.17
CA ALA A 11 -47.77 9.32 -32.55
C ALA A 11 -47.04 10.59 -32.09
N ALA A 12 -46.22 10.48 -31.04
CA ALA A 12 -45.12 11.41 -30.81
C ALA A 12 -43.90 10.93 -31.62
N THR A 13 -43.71 11.51 -32.78
CA THR A 13 -42.60 11.19 -33.69
C THR A 13 -41.34 11.92 -33.25
N THR A 14 -40.33 11.18 -32.72
CA THR A 14 -38.93 11.56 -32.88
C THR A 14 -38.36 10.64 -33.95
N GLY A 15 -38.40 11.14 -35.20
CA GLY A 15 -37.98 10.35 -36.35
C GLY A 15 -36.53 10.66 -36.74
N THR A 16 -35.71 9.64 -36.84
CA THR A 16 -34.57 9.64 -37.75
C THR A 16 -34.98 8.93 -39.03
N ARG A 17 -35.16 9.72 -40.09
CA ARG A 17 -35.29 9.22 -41.44
C ARG A 17 -33.91 8.91 -41.99
N SER A 18 -33.60 7.67 -42.29
CA SER A 18 -32.57 7.34 -43.28
C SER A 18 -33.23 7.29 -44.65
N ALA A 19 -32.87 8.24 -45.52
CA ALA A 19 -33.27 8.26 -46.93
C ALA A 19 -32.40 7.28 -47.70
N GLY A 20 -32.97 6.15 -48.12
CA GLY A 20 -32.38 5.25 -49.11
C GLY A 20 -33.04 5.50 -50.47
N THR A 21 -32.23 5.75 -51.49
CA THR A 21 -32.60 5.99 -52.91
C THR A 21 -33.33 4.81 -53.48
N ALA A 22 -34.49 5.07 -54.11
CA ALA A 22 -35.31 4.10 -54.83
C ALA A 22 -34.64 3.69 -56.14
N SER A 23 -34.44 2.39 -56.36
CA SER A 23 -34.33 1.77 -57.66
C SER A 23 -35.47 0.78 -57.88
N SER A 24 -36.07 0.86 -59.05
CA SER A 24 -37.28 0.15 -59.48
C SER A 24 -37.09 -1.38 -59.45
N GLY A 25 -37.95 -2.06 -58.72
CA GLY A 25 -38.11 -3.54 -58.73
C GLY A 25 -39.11 -3.91 -57.66
N ALA A 26 -40.30 -4.36 -58.06
CA ALA A 26 -41.40 -4.68 -57.18
C ALA A 26 -41.02 -5.80 -56.16
N ALA A 27 -40.81 -5.37 -54.92
CA ALA A 27 -40.92 -6.22 -53.75
C ALA A 27 -41.33 -5.31 -52.58
N ASP A 28 -42.48 -5.60 -51.97
CA ASP A 28 -43.04 -4.96 -50.79
C ASP A 28 -41.98 -4.78 -49.69
N GLN A 29 -41.48 -3.58 -49.48
CA GLN A 29 -40.66 -3.27 -48.28
C GLN A 29 -41.61 -3.16 -47.07
N ALA A 30 -41.65 -4.25 -46.31
CA ALA A 30 -42.29 -4.26 -45.01
C ALA A 30 -41.54 -3.26 -44.07
N GLY A 31 -42.12 -2.11 -43.80
CA GLY A 31 -41.56 -1.15 -42.84
C GLY A 31 -41.74 -1.70 -41.43
N ARG A 32 -40.61 -1.91 -40.70
CA ARG A 32 -40.64 -2.27 -39.27
C ARG A 32 -40.57 -0.99 -38.44
N ILE A 33 -41.57 -0.80 -37.55
CA ILE A 33 -41.66 0.38 -36.69
C ILE A 33 -41.70 -0.09 -35.25
N SER A 34 -40.84 0.45 -34.41
CA SER A 34 -40.86 0.26 -32.96
C SER A 34 -41.36 1.51 -32.29
N CYS A 35 -42.43 1.38 -31.49
CA CYS A 35 -43.07 2.52 -30.83
C CYS A 35 -43.61 2.14 -29.44
N ARG A 36 -43.91 3.14 -28.63
CA ARG A 36 -44.69 2.95 -27.39
C ARG A 36 -46.16 3.23 -27.65
N VAL A 37 -47.02 2.34 -27.18
CA VAL A 37 -48.47 2.44 -27.30
C VAL A 37 -49.07 2.45 -25.90
N ARG A 38 -50.05 3.28 -25.67
CA ARG A 38 -50.78 3.32 -24.39
C ARG A 38 -51.90 2.30 -24.44
N SER A 39 -51.92 1.35 -23.52
CA SER A 39 -52.97 0.36 -23.37
C SER A 39 -54.23 0.99 -22.75
N ALA A 40 -55.36 0.29 -22.86
CA ALA A 40 -56.63 0.77 -22.31
C ALA A 40 -56.65 0.95 -20.78
N ASP A 41 -55.75 0.24 -20.07
CA ASP A 41 -55.52 0.39 -18.63
C ASP A 41 -54.61 1.59 -18.27
N GLY A 42 -54.20 2.37 -19.28
CA GLY A 42 -53.31 3.53 -19.12
C GLY A 42 -51.82 3.22 -19.10
N THR A 43 -51.40 1.96 -19.14
CA THR A 43 -49.98 1.56 -19.15
C THR A 43 -49.34 1.73 -20.51
N TRP A 44 -48.02 2.04 -20.53
CA TRP A 44 -47.25 2.14 -21.78
C TRP A 44 -46.63 0.78 -22.11
N ARG A 45 -46.91 0.30 -23.35
CA ARG A 45 -46.36 -0.94 -23.89
C ARG A 45 -45.41 -0.67 -25.06
N HIS A 46 -44.31 -1.41 -25.16
CA HIS A 46 -43.44 -1.40 -26.30
C HIS A 46 -44.01 -2.34 -27.38
N VAL A 47 -44.23 -1.82 -28.58
CA VAL A 47 -44.80 -2.58 -29.68
C VAL A 47 -43.90 -2.49 -30.90
N GLU A 48 -43.57 -3.63 -31.47
CA GLU A 48 -43.00 -3.73 -32.80
C GLU A 48 -44.10 -4.00 -33.82
N SER A 49 -44.25 -3.11 -34.80
CA SER A 49 -45.24 -3.22 -35.86
C SER A 49 -44.56 -3.41 -37.20
N THR A 50 -45.03 -4.35 -37.97
CA THR A 50 -44.68 -4.55 -39.38
C THR A 50 -45.86 -4.16 -40.24
N ILE A 51 -45.62 -3.28 -41.19
CA ILE A 51 -46.65 -2.78 -42.12
C ILE A 51 -46.39 -3.37 -43.50
N SER A 52 -47.33 -4.09 -44.05
CA SER A 52 -47.28 -4.68 -45.39
C SER A 52 -48.46 -4.21 -46.20
N ILE A 53 -48.27 -3.95 -47.48
CA ILE A 53 -49.37 -3.62 -48.40
C ILE A 53 -49.87 -4.92 -49.01
N TYR A 54 -51.17 -5.19 -48.79
CA TYR A 54 -51.80 -6.35 -49.36
C TYR A 54 -52.63 -5.91 -50.60
N ARG A 55 -52.32 -6.47 -51.76
CA ARG A 55 -52.97 -6.17 -53.05
C ARG A 55 -53.71 -7.43 -53.53
N GLN A 56 -55.00 -7.30 -53.76
CA GLN A 56 -55.82 -8.35 -54.35
C GLN A 56 -56.40 -7.84 -55.69
N PRO A 57 -56.32 -8.61 -56.78
CA PRO A 57 -56.87 -8.19 -58.08
C PRO A 57 -58.34 -7.81 -57.97
N GLY A 58 -58.68 -6.57 -58.37
CA GLY A 58 -60.04 -6.03 -58.34
C GLY A 58 -60.53 -5.48 -56.98
N ALA A 59 -59.67 -5.40 -55.98
CA ALA A 59 -59.97 -4.82 -54.69
C ALA A 59 -59.04 -3.63 -54.38
N PRO A 60 -59.50 -2.67 -53.54
CA PRO A 60 -58.62 -1.60 -53.10
C PRO A 60 -57.46 -2.12 -52.27
N GLU A 61 -56.30 -1.44 -52.36
CA GLU A 61 -55.11 -1.75 -51.55
C GLU A 61 -55.44 -1.71 -50.06
N ARG A 62 -55.02 -2.72 -49.31
CA ARG A 62 -55.18 -2.83 -47.88
C ARG A 62 -53.81 -2.84 -47.18
N LEU A 63 -53.71 -2.16 -46.03
CA LEU A 63 -52.59 -2.21 -45.15
C LEU A 63 -52.81 -3.35 -44.14
N LEU A 64 -51.88 -4.29 -44.12
CA LEU A 64 -51.80 -5.31 -43.08
C LEU A 64 -50.78 -4.81 -42.05
N VAL A 65 -51.24 -4.51 -40.84
CA VAL A 65 -50.40 -4.12 -39.71
C VAL A 65 -50.41 -5.28 -38.73
N THR A 66 -49.26 -5.90 -38.57
CA THR A 66 -49.01 -6.86 -37.48
C THR A 66 -48.28 -6.15 -36.36
N ALA A 67 -48.84 -6.20 -35.16
CA ALA A 67 -48.27 -5.60 -33.97
C ALA A 67 -47.95 -6.67 -32.94
N ARG A 68 -46.74 -6.66 -32.41
CA ARG A 68 -46.31 -7.56 -31.35
C ARG A 68 -45.94 -6.77 -30.10
N ASP A 69 -46.49 -7.10 -28.96
CA ASP A 69 -46.04 -6.58 -27.69
C ASP A 69 -44.69 -7.17 -27.35
N VAL A 70 -43.66 -6.31 -27.18
CA VAL A 70 -42.29 -6.68 -26.85
C VAL A 70 -41.87 -6.06 -25.50
N SER A 71 -42.85 -5.62 -24.68
CA SER A 71 -42.58 -4.98 -23.41
C SER A 71 -41.74 -5.83 -22.49
N ASP A 72 -42.06 -7.12 -22.33
CA ASP A 72 -41.33 -8.05 -21.49
C ASP A 72 -39.90 -8.27 -22.04
N GLN A 73 -39.75 -8.36 -23.37
CA GLN A 73 -38.46 -8.51 -24.00
C GLN A 73 -37.55 -7.27 -23.82
N VAL A 74 -38.14 -6.07 -23.90
CA VAL A 74 -37.46 -4.80 -23.64
C VAL A 74 -37.07 -4.68 -22.18
N ALA A 75 -37.98 -5.05 -21.25
CA ALA A 75 -37.73 -5.05 -19.82
C ALA A 75 -36.59 -6.03 -19.47
N LEU A 76 -36.64 -7.25 -19.99
CA LEU A 76 -35.60 -8.26 -19.76
C LEU A 76 -34.23 -7.83 -20.33
N ARG A 77 -34.21 -7.26 -21.54
CA ARG A 77 -32.97 -6.70 -22.11
C ARG A 77 -32.39 -5.59 -21.25
N ARG A 78 -33.23 -4.70 -20.71
CA ARG A 78 -32.78 -3.65 -19.79
C ARG A 78 -32.26 -4.22 -18.48
N GLN A 79 -32.92 -5.23 -17.92
CA GLN A 79 -32.44 -5.93 -16.73
C GLN A 79 -31.11 -6.64 -16.99
N LEU A 80 -30.97 -7.35 -18.10
CA LEU A 80 -29.71 -7.98 -18.49
C LEU A 80 -28.59 -6.96 -18.69
N ALA A 81 -28.86 -5.86 -19.38
CA ALA A 81 -27.88 -4.78 -19.55
C ALA A 81 -27.49 -4.16 -18.20
N HIS A 82 -28.47 -3.98 -17.30
CA HIS A 82 -28.18 -3.48 -15.95
C HIS A 82 -27.29 -4.45 -15.16
N LEU A 83 -27.61 -5.75 -15.16
CA LEU A 83 -26.82 -6.78 -14.49
C LEU A 83 -25.41 -6.96 -15.13
N THR A 84 -25.29 -6.70 -16.43
CA THR A 84 -23.99 -6.81 -17.14
C THR A 84 -23.07 -5.63 -16.81
N PHE A 85 -23.61 -4.43 -16.57
CA PHE A 85 -22.86 -3.20 -16.48
C PHE A 85 -22.90 -2.50 -15.10
N HIS A 86 -23.62 -3.06 -14.12
CA HIS A 86 -23.70 -2.49 -12.77
C HIS A 86 -23.34 -3.52 -11.69
N ASP A 87 -22.81 -3.02 -10.60
CA ASP A 87 -22.51 -3.79 -9.40
C ASP A 87 -23.77 -4.03 -8.58
N GLY A 88 -24.05 -5.27 -8.24
CA GLY A 88 -25.29 -5.67 -7.58
C GLY A 88 -25.43 -5.19 -6.13
N LEU A 89 -24.33 -4.87 -5.44
CA LEU A 89 -24.32 -4.39 -4.07
C LEU A 89 -24.51 -2.88 -3.98
N THR A 90 -23.74 -2.14 -4.76
CA THR A 90 -23.68 -0.67 -4.69
C THR A 90 -24.61 0.04 -5.66
N GLY A 91 -25.05 -0.66 -6.72
CA GLY A 91 -25.80 -0.08 -7.83
C GLY A 91 -24.99 0.83 -8.75
N LEU A 92 -23.69 1.02 -8.47
CA LEU A 92 -22.78 1.77 -9.34
C LEU A 92 -22.50 0.98 -10.62
N PRO A 93 -22.08 1.63 -11.71
CA PRO A 93 -21.40 0.99 -12.82
C PRO A 93 -20.32 0.04 -12.33
N ASN A 94 -20.16 -1.09 -13.01
CA ASN A 94 -19.10 -2.04 -12.70
C ASN A 94 -17.85 -1.78 -13.58
N ARG A 95 -16.81 -2.59 -13.37
CA ARG A 95 -15.57 -2.54 -14.11
C ARG A 95 -15.76 -2.59 -15.64
N ALA A 96 -16.63 -3.52 -16.11
CA ALA A 96 -16.85 -3.70 -17.55
C ALA A 96 -17.42 -2.43 -18.21
N TYR A 97 -18.35 -1.75 -17.54
CA TYR A 97 -18.88 -0.49 -18.01
C TYR A 97 -17.83 0.62 -18.08
N LEU A 98 -17.00 0.72 -17.04
CA LEU A 98 -15.95 1.75 -16.98
C LEU A 98 -14.89 1.56 -18.07
N GLU A 99 -14.46 0.32 -18.30
CA GLU A 99 -13.50 -0.03 -19.37
C GLU A 99 -14.05 0.31 -20.76
N GLU A 100 -15.32 -0.04 -21.03
CA GLU A 100 -15.98 0.28 -22.31
C GLU A 100 -16.10 1.80 -22.50
N ARG A 101 -16.50 2.50 -21.45
CA ARG A 101 -16.67 3.96 -21.51
C ARG A 101 -15.34 4.71 -21.69
N ALA A 102 -14.27 4.27 -21.03
CA ALA A 102 -12.94 4.82 -21.21
C ALA A 102 -12.45 4.66 -22.67
N LYS A 103 -12.73 3.49 -23.29
CA LYS A 103 -12.45 3.26 -24.72
C LYS A 103 -13.21 4.24 -25.63
N ASP A 104 -14.48 4.43 -25.37
CA ASP A 104 -15.31 5.35 -26.17
C ASP A 104 -14.83 6.79 -26.07
N LEU A 105 -14.51 7.25 -24.85
CA LEU A 105 -14.06 8.62 -24.60
C LEU A 105 -12.72 8.93 -25.28
N LEU A 106 -11.74 8.06 -25.12
CA LEU A 106 -10.41 8.29 -25.69
C LEU A 106 -10.43 8.16 -27.23
N ASN A 107 -11.26 7.26 -27.77
CA ASN A 107 -11.48 7.20 -29.22
C ASN A 107 -12.18 8.46 -29.76
N ALA A 108 -13.05 9.08 -28.97
CA ALA A 108 -13.70 10.34 -29.34
C ALA A 108 -12.73 11.54 -29.24
N ALA A 109 -11.89 11.58 -28.21
CA ALA A 109 -10.87 12.61 -28.00
C ALA A 109 -9.76 12.59 -29.07
N ALA A 110 -9.46 11.44 -29.66
CA ALA A 110 -8.51 11.30 -30.75
C ALA A 110 -9.00 11.93 -32.09
N ARG A 111 -10.27 12.36 -32.19
CA ARG A 111 -10.79 13.04 -33.38
C ARG A 111 -10.63 14.56 -33.22
N PRO A 112 -10.01 15.26 -34.21
CA PRO A 112 -9.80 16.70 -34.11
C PRO A 112 -11.15 17.43 -34.06
N ALA A 113 -11.53 17.92 -32.88
CA ALA A 113 -12.65 18.82 -32.69
C ALA A 113 -12.13 20.24 -32.48
N ALA A 114 -12.82 21.24 -33.06
CA ALA A 114 -12.49 22.65 -32.90
C ALA A 114 -12.87 23.10 -31.47
N GLY A 115 -11.89 23.12 -30.57
CA GLY A 115 -12.03 23.56 -29.18
C GLY A 115 -10.76 23.26 -28.36
N ALA A 116 -10.58 23.88 -27.19
CA ALA A 116 -9.50 23.52 -26.29
C ALA A 116 -9.66 22.03 -25.90
N PRO A 117 -8.56 21.24 -25.88
CA PRO A 117 -8.64 19.83 -25.48
C PRO A 117 -9.12 19.75 -24.05
N ALA A 118 -10.22 19.03 -23.83
CA ALA A 118 -10.68 18.68 -22.50
C ALA A 118 -9.79 17.59 -21.94
N GLU A 119 -9.38 17.73 -20.68
CA GLU A 119 -8.58 16.72 -20.00
C GLU A 119 -9.46 15.53 -19.60
N VAL A 120 -9.02 14.34 -19.95
CA VAL A 120 -9.62 13.07 -19.50
C VAL A 120 -8.71 12.46 -18.45
N GLY A 121 -9.29 11.98 -17.36
CA GLY A 121 -8.53 11.33 -16.30
C GLY A 121 -9.26 10.17 -15.66
N ALA A 122 -8.49 9.33 -15.00
CA ALA A 122 -8.99 8.26 -14.14
C ALA A 122 -8.49 8.44 -12.72
N ILE A 123 -9.35 8.12 -11.77
CA ILE A 123 -9.03 8.12 -10.34
C ILE A 123 -9.40 6.74 -9.80
N PHE A 124 -8.44 6.07 -9.15
CA PHE A 124 -8.67 4.82 -8.44
C PHE A 124 -8.63 5.09 -6.94
N LEU A 125 -9.50 4.43 -6.20
CA LEU A 125 -9.61 4.54 -4.74
C LEU A 125 -9.72 3.16 -4.14
N ASP A 126 -9.05 2.96 -3.02
CA ASP A 126 -9.16 1.78 -2.17
C ASP A 126 -9.40 2.21 -0.71
N LEU A 127 -10.30 1.53 -0.03
CA LEU A 127 -10.63 1.83 1.37
C LEU A 127 -9.60 1.21 2.31
N ASP A 128 -8.78 2.04 2.95
CA ASP A 128 -7.70 1.59 3.80
C ASP A 128 -8.20 0.75 4.99
N GLY A 129 -7.63 -0.44 5.16
CA GLY A 129 -7.95 -1.33 6.28
C GLY A 129 -9.32 -2.01 6.20
N PHE A 130 -10.02 -1.97 5.08
CA PHE A 130 -11.37 -2.54 4.96
C PHE A 130 -11.43 -4.06 5.20
N THR A 131 -10.36 -4.80 4.90
CA THR A 131 -10.25 -6.22 5.23
C THR A 131 -10.36 -6.45 6.75
N ALA A 132 -9.68 -5.64 7.57
CA ALA A 132 -9.77 -5.72 9.02
C ALA A 132 -11.18 -5.38 9.54
N VAL A 133 -11.91 -4.51 8.85
CA VAL A 133 -13.33 -4.25 9.14
C VAL A 133 -14.15 -5.51 8.90
N ASN A 134 -14.00 -6.16 7.74
CA ASN A 134 -14.70 -7.42 7.44
C ASN A 134 -14.41 -8.51 8.47
N ASP A 135 -13.15 -8.64 8.88
CA ASP A 135 -12.73 -9.63 9.87
C ASP A 135 -13.33 -9.36 11.26
N SER A 136 -13.50 -8.07 11.61
CA SER A 136 -14.01 -7.67 12.94
C SER A 136 -15.53 -7.67 13.07
N VAL A 137 -16.27 -7.30 12.02
CA VAL A 137 -17.75 -7.13 12.05
C VAL A 137 -18.50 -8.04 11.08
N GLY A 138 -17.78 -8.82 10.26
CA GLY A 138 -18.34 -9.75 9.28
C GLY A 138 -18.69 -9.11 7.93
N HIS A 139 -18.65 -9.90 6.86
CA HIS A 139 -18.87 -9.44 5.48
C HIS A 139 -20.18 -8.73 5.25
N GLY A 140 -21.29 -9.20 5.86
CA GLY A 140 -22.59 -8.54 5.69
C GLY A 140 -22.64 -7.11 6.25
N ALA A 141 -21.86 -6.84 7.28
CA ALA A 141 -21.68 -5.49 7.82
C ALA A 141 -20.75 -4.65 6.93
N GLY A 142 -19.67 -5.25 6.41
CA GLY A 142 -18.81 -4.61 5.41
C GLY A 142 -19.56 -4.18 4.14
N ASP A 143 -20.50 -4.99 3.67
CA ASP A 143 -21.36 -4.66 2.51
C ASP A 143 -22.13 -3.35 2.73
N LEU A 144 -22.61 -3.09 3.95
CA LEU A 144 -23.26 -1.81 4.30
C LEU A 144 -22.27 -0.65 4.23
N GLY A 145 -21.01 -0.86 4.64
CA GLY A 145 -19.93 0.11 4.52
C GLY A 145 -19.64 0.46 3.06
N LEU A 146 -19.52 -0.55 2.20
CA LEU A 146 -19.32 -0.36 0.75
C LEU A 146 -20.47 0.41 0.09
N ALA A 147 -21.71 0.09 0.45
CA ALA A 147 -22.86 0.82 -0.04
C ALA A 147 -22.90 2.29 0.45
N GLN A 148 -22.39 2.58 1.65
CA GLN A 148 -22.20 3.95 2.13
C GLN A 148 -21.12 4.68 1.38
N ALA A 149 -19.94 4.05 1.16
CA ALA A 149 -18.84 4.61 0.38
C ALA A 149 -19.30 4.97 -1.04
N ALA A 150 -19.99 4.04 -1.71
CA ALA A 150 -20.55 4.25 -3.04
C ALA A 150 -21.46 5.49 -3.12
N ARG A 151 -22.33 5.69 -2.13
CA ARG A 151 -23.21 6.87 -2.07
C ARG A 151 -22.44 8.17 -1.86
N ARG A 152 -21.45 8.16 -0.95
CA ARG A 152 -20.59 9.33 -0.67
C ARG A 152 -19.80 9.73 -1.91
N LEU A 153 -19.14 8.77 -2.57
CA LEU A 153 -18.37 9.00 -3.78
C LEU A 153 -19.27 9.53 -4.91
N ARG A 154 -20.44 8.90 -5.15
CA ARG A 154 -21.35 9.35 -6.21
C ARG A 154 -21.88 10.76 -5.98
N ALA A 155 -22.14 11.15 -4.73
CA ALA A 155 -22.61 12.49 -4.37
C ALA A 155 -21.53 13.56 -4.54
N ALA A 156 -20.26 13.19 -4.43
CA ALA A 156 -19.11 14.11 -4.54
C ALA A 156 -18.64 14.34 -5.99
N VAL A 157 -19.16 13.58 -6.96
CA VAL A 157 -18.73 13.64 -8.36
C VAL A 157 -19.87 14.21 -9.21
N PRO A 158 -19.59 15.13 -10.18
CA PRO A 158 -20.57 15.64 -11.13
C PRO A 158 -21.31 14.53 -11.88
N SER A 159 -22.53 14.81 -12.36
CA SER A 159 -23.38 13.80 -12.99
C SER A 159 -22.87 13.28 -14.34
N HIS A 160 -21.99 14.04 -15.02
CA HIS A 160 -21.38 13.65 -16.29
C HIS A 160 -20.16 12.74 -16.10
N ASP A 161 -19.55 12.74 -14.92
CA ASP A 161 -18.45 11.84 -14.60
C ASP A 161 -18.98 10.50 -14.05
N ILE A 162 -18.21 9.45 -14.26
CA ILE A 162 -18.62 8.08 -13.93
C ILE A 162 -17.90 7.62 -12.67
N VAL A 163 -18.67 7.20 -11.68
CA VAL A 163 -18.18 6.48 -10.51
C VAL A 163 -18.55 5.02 -10.66
N ALA A 164 -17.60 4.11 -10.56
CA ALA A 164 -17.77 2.67 -10.69
C ALA A 164 -17.19 1.94 -9.48
N ARG A 165 -17.73 0.76 -9.18
CA ARG A 165 -17.06 -0.19 -8.30
C ARG A 165 -16.17 -1.10 -9.14
N TRP A 166 -14.85 -1.07 -8.86
CA TRP A 166 -13.88 -1.85 -9.62
C TRP A 166 -13.83 -3.30 -9.18
N GLY A 167 -13.89 -3.54 -7.86
CA GLY A 167 -13.94 -4.87 -7.25
C GLY A 167 -13.65 -4.77 -5.75
N GLY A 168 -14.07 -5.72 -4.94
CA GLY A 168 -13.80 -5.70 -3.50
C GLY A 168 -14.18 -4.37 -2.83
N ASP A 169 -13.19 -3.70 -2.26
CA ASP A 169 -13.22 -2.37 -1.63
C ASP A 169 -12.66 -1.25 -2.55
N GLU A 170 -12.43 -1.57 -3.82
CA GLU A 170 -11.89 -0.64 -4.81
C GLU A 170 -13.00 0.04 -5.62
N PHE A 171 -12.84 1.34 -5.82
CA PHE A 171 -13.68 2.19 -6.66
C PHE A 171 -12.84 2.88 -7.72
N ALA A 172 -13.45 3.19 -8.85
CA ALA A 172 -12.81 3.96 -9.91
C ALA A 172 -13.73 5.08 -10.41
N VAL A 173 -13.13 6.22 -10.75
CA VAL A 173 -13.85 7.36 -11.32
C VAL A 173 -13.21 7.74 -12.65
N LEU A 174 -14.05 7.90 -13.66
CA LEU A 174 -13.63 8.38 -14.98
C LEU A 174 -14.14 9.81 -15.16
N ILE A 175 -13.22 10.73 -15.34
CA ILE A 175 -13.48 12.15 -15.58
C ILE A 175 -13.47 12.39 -17.07
N GLU A 176 -14.61 12.81 -17.61
CA GLU A 176 -14.81 12.92 -19.06
C GLU A 176 -14.36 14.26 -19.66
N ASN A 177 -14.38 15.33 -18.88
CA ASN A 177 -14.17 16.69 -19.40
C ASN A 177 -13.70 17.63 -18.27
N ALA A 178 -12.46 17.50 -17.84
CA ALA A 178 -11.88 18.40 -16.85
C ALA A 178 -11.35 19.69 -17.50
N ALA A 179 -11.43 20.79 -16.79
CA ALA A 179 -10.88 22.06 -17.22
C ALA A 179 -9.34 22.08 -17.22
N SER A 180 -8.72 21.25 -16.40
CA SER A 180 -7.26 21.12 -16.29
C SER A 180 -6.90 19.82 -15.54
N ALA A 181 -5.64 19.42 -15.65
CA ALA A 181 -5.07 18.33 -14.84
C ALA A 181 -5.26 18.56 -13.34
N GLN A 182 -5.08 19.81 -12.87
CA GLN A 182 -5.28 20.16 -11.46
C GLN A 182 -6.72 19.91 -10.99
N ALA A 183 -7.72 20.19 -11.85
CA ALA A 183 -9.13 19.94 -11.51
C ALA A 183 -9.41 18.45 -11.25
N ILE A 184 -8.68 17.53 -11.90
CA ILE A 184 -8.80 16.08 -11.65
C ILE A 184 -8.20 15.74 -10.29
N VAL A 185 -7.06 16.33 -9.92
CA VAL A 185 -6.44 16.17 -8.61
C VAL A 185 -7.34 16.72 -7.51
N ASP A 186 -7.94 17.89 -7.71
CA ASP A 186 -8.88 18.49 -6.75
C ASP A 186 -10.12 17.60 -6.52
N ILE A 187 -10.58 16.91 -7.57
CA ILE A 187 -11.64 15.90 -7.43
C ILE A 187 -11.16 14.73 -6.59
N ALA A 188 -9.96 14.21 -6.82
CA ALA A 188 -9.39 13.09 -6.08
C ALA A 188 -9.23 13.43 -4.58
N GLU A 189 -8.70 14.61 -4.26
CA GLU A 189 -8.59 15.09 -2.88
C GLU A 189 -9.96 15.22 -2.20
N ARG A 190 -10.96 15.75 -2.91
CA ARG A 190 -12.33 15.82 -2.41
C ARG A 190 -12.91 14.44 -2.14
N LEU A 191 -12.66 13.43 -3.00
CA LEU A 191 -13.12 12.06 -2.83
C LEU A 191 -12.46 11.40 -1.59
N ALA A 192 -11.16 11.55 -1.41
CA ALA A 192 -10.45 11.11 -0.21
C ALA A 192 -11.05 11.76 1.05
N GLY A 193 -11.27 13.08 1.00
CA GLY A 193 -11.86 13.84 2.09
C GLY A 193 -13.27 13.39 2.46
N VAL A 194 -14.13 13.09 1.49
CA VAL A 194 -15.52 12.62 1.72
C VAL A 194 -15.56 11.23 2.36
N ILE A 195 -14.60 10.37 2.08
CA ILE A 195 -14.48 9.08 2.75
C ILE A 195 -14.08 9.26 4.21
N ALA A 196 -13.11 10.13 4.49
CA ALA A 196 -12.57 10.36 5.83
C ALA A 196 -13.44 11.27 6.72
N ALA A 197 -14.32 12.11 6.13
CA ALA A 197 -15.04 13.17 6.84
C ALA A 197 -15.99 12.68 7.94
N GLU A 198 -16.66 11.56 7.71
CA GLU A 198 -17.63 11.00 8.64
C GLU A 198 -17.41 9.51 8.85
N PRO A 199 -17.55 8.98 10.07
CA PRO A 199 -17.50 7.56 10.32
C PRO A 199 -18.53 6.78 9.49
N PHE A 200 -18.21 5.55 9.18
CA PHE A 200 -19.14 4.60 8.57
C PHE A 200 -19.92 3.89 9.66
N ARG A 201 -21.25 3.95 9.59
CA ARG A 201 -22.11 3.26 10.54
C ARG A 201 -22.35 1.83 10.08
N VAL A 202 -21.69 0.89 10.74
CA VAL A 202 -21.67 -0.54 10.38
C VAL A 202 -22.01 -1.36 11.62
N ALA A 203 -23.11 -2.12 11.61
CA ALA A 203 -23.53 -3.00 12.70
C ALA A 203 -23.51 -2.31 14.09
N ASP A 204 -24.13 -1.11 14.20
CA ASP A 204 -24.18 -0.27 15.41
C ASP A 204 -22.82 0.25 15.93
N ARG A 205 -21.79 0.18 15.11
CA ARG A 205 -20.46 0.79 15.37
C ARG A 205 -20.19 1.88 14.36
N ASP A 206 -19.49 2.90 14.82
CA ASP A 206 -18.95 3.96 13.99
C ASP A 206 -17.48 3.63 13.69
N ILE A 207 -17.15 3.41 12.41
CA ILE A 207 -15.82 3.02 11.94
C ILE A 207 -15.28 4.14 11.07
N SER A 208 -14.12 4.69 11.43
CA SER A 208 -13.42 5.67 10.59
C SER A 208 -12.58 4.94 9.55
N LEU A 209 -12.74 5.30 8.29
CA LEU A 209 -11.95 4.79 7.16
C LEU A 209 -11.30 5.95 6.43
N THR A 210 -10.14 5.71 5.87
CA THR A 210 -9.49 6.56 4.88
C THR A 210 -9.49 5.87 3.53
N ALA A 211 -9.01 6.53 2.50
CA ALA A 211 -8.84 5.94 1.18
C ALA A 211 -7.48 6.32 0.59
N SER A 212 -6.82 5.34 0.02
CA SER A 212 -5.65 5.53 -0.84
C SER A 212 -6.13 5.82 -2.27
N VAL A 213 -5.66 6.91 -2.85
CA VAL A 213 -6.19 7.42 -4.12
C VAL A 213 -5.06 7.61 -5.14
N GLY A 214 -5.23 7.03 -6.32
CA GLY A 214 -4.33 7.20 -7.46
C GLY A 214 -5.00 7.96 -8.59
N VAL A 215 -4.30 8.90 -9.19
CA VAL A 215 -4.76 9.75 -10.29
C VAL A 215 -3.90 9.53 -11.52
N ALA A 216 -4.50 9.34 -12.67
CA ALA A 216 -3.81 9.37 -13.96
C ALA A 216 -4.52 10.28 -14.95
N LEU A 217 -3.74 10.89 -15.81
CA LEU A 217 -4.22 11.69 -16.95
C LEU A 217 -4.10 10.87 -18.23
N ALA A 218 -4.98 11.11 -19.18
CA ALA A 218 -4.91 10.49 -20.49
C ALA A 218 -3.62 10.87 -21.20
N ASP A 219 -2.94 9.87 -21.74
CA ASP A 219 -1.74 9.97 -22.55
C ASP A 219 -1.93 9.28 -23.91
N GLU A 220 -0.90 9.21 -24.73
CA GLU A 220 -0.93 8.53 -26.02
C GLU A 220 -1.09 6.99 -25.90
N GLY A 221 -0.97 6.43 -24.70
CA GLY A 221 -1.03 4.99 -24.43
C GLY A 221 -2.45 4.39 -24.47
N GLY A 222 -3.48 5.21 -24.50
CA GLY A 222 -4.87 4.80 -24.63
C GLY A 222 -5.54 4.36 -23.30
N PRO A 223 -6.78 3.81 -23.41
CA PRO A 223 -7.65 3.58 -22.25
C PRO A 223 -7.09 2.57 -21.23
N GLU A 224 -6.41 1.54 -21.70
CA GLU A 224 -5.82 0.51 -20.83
C GLU A 224 -4.64 1.07 -20.03
N HIS A 225 -3.87 2.00 -20.61
CA HIS A 225 -2.80 2.71 -19.93
C HIS A 225 -3.35 3.68 -18.87
N LEU A 226 -4.41 4.43 -19.21
CA LEU A 226 -5.03 5.36 -18.28
C LEU A 226 -5.49 4.69 -16.99
N LEU A 227 -6.25 3.60 -17.11
CA LEU A 227 -6.78 2.86 -15.95
C LEU A 227 -5.64 2.20 -15.15
N ARG A 228 -4.69 1.56 -15.83
CA ARG A 228 -3.53 0.95 -15.19
C ARG A 228 -2.64 1.97 -14.47
N ASN A 229 -2.43 3.13 -15.08
CA ASN A 229 -1.60 4.18 -14.49
C ASN A 229 -2.23 4.73 -13.20
N ALA A 230 -3.56 4.89 -13.17
CA ALA A 230 -4.28 5.29 -11.95
C ALA A 230 -4.19 4.22 -10.84
N ASP A 231 -4.27 2.94 -11.20
CA ASP A 231 -4.12 1.82 -10.27
C ASP A 231 -2.69 1.76 -9.67
N VAL A 232 -1.66 1.95 -10.49
CA VAL A 232 -0.26 2.05 -10.02
C VAL A 232 -0.07 3.21 -9.04
N ALA A 233 -0.65 4.36 -9.34
CA ALA A 233 -0.59 5.51 -8.43
C ALA A 233 -1.32 5.23 -7.10
N MET A 234 -2.48 4.57 -7.13
CA MET A 234 -3.21 4.16 -5.93
C MET A 234 -2.40 3.17 -5.07
N SER A 235 -1.77 2.17 -5.70
CA SER A 235 -0.89 1.23 -5.01
C SER A 235 0.26 1.96 -4.32
N ARG A 236 0.84 2.98 -4.96
CA ARG A 236 1.87 3.84 -4.38
C ARG A 236 1.36 4.63 -3.18
N ALA A 237 0.13 5.15 -3.24
CA ALA A 237 -0.50 5.83 -2.11
C ALA A 237 -0.63 4.90 -0.89
N LYS A 238 -1.01 3.63 -1.09
CA LYS A 238 -1.06 2.61 -0.03
C LYS A 238 0.32 2.35 0.59
N GLU A 239 1.33 2.10 -0.25
CA GLU A 239 2.70 1.84 0.18
C GLU A 239 3.29 2.99 0.99
N SER A 240 2.91 4.22 0.65
CA SER A 240 3.35 5.44 1.34
C SER A 240 2.60 5.71 2.65
N GLY A 241 1.86 4.73 3.18
CA GLY A 241 1.17 4.81 4.47
C GLY A 241 -0.34 5.04 4.38
N GLY A 242 -0.93 5.03 3.18
CA GLY A 242 -2.37 5.20 2.96
C GLY A 242 -2.92 6.60 3.20
N GLY A 243 -4.23 6.79 3.05
CA GLY A 243 -4.94 8.02 3.37
C GLY A 243 -4.52 9.24 2.56
N ARG A 244 -4.01 9.06 1.35
CA ARG A 244 -3.44 10.14 0.51
C ARG A 244 -3.77 9.99 -0.96
N VAL A 245 -3.51 11.06 -1.71
CA VAL A 245 -3.64 11.11 -3.16
C VAL A 245 -2.24 11.10 -3.78
N GLU A 246 -2.01 10.21 -4.75
CA GLU A 246 -0.80 10.14 -5.56
C GLU A 246 -1.17 10.33 -7.04
N VAL A 247 -0.35 11.12 -7.74
CA VAL A 247 -0.53 11.34 -9.19
C VAL A 247 0.47 10.50 -9.94
N PHE A 248 0.01 9.75 -10.94
CA PHE A 248 0.86 8.89 -11.75
C PHE A 248 1.98 9.69 -12.43
N ALA A 249 3.20 9.19 -12.30
CA ALA A 249 4.35 9.65 -13.03
C ALA A 249 5.02 8.46 -13.76
N ALA A 250 5.55 8.71 -14.95
CA ALA A 250 6.07 7.62 -15.81
C ALA A 250 7.15 6.74 -15.13
N HIS A 251 7.91 7.29 -14.17
CA HIS A 251 8.88 6.51 -13.40
C HIS A 251 8.24 5.48 -12.46
N MET A 252 6.98 5.65 -12.05
CA MET A 252 6.29 4.69 -11.15
C MET A 252 6.18 3.30 -11.78
N HIS A 253 6.01 3.20 -13.09
CA HIS A 253 6.05 1.91 -13.78
C HIS A 253 7.42 1.25 -13.70
N ALA A 254 8.48 2.03 -13.87
CA ALA A 254 9.84 1.51 -13.74
C ALA A 254 10.10 1.00 -12.32
N ASP A 255 9.56 1.68 -11.30
CA ASP A 255 9.67 1.28 -9.89
C ASP A 255 8.98 -0.05 -9.62
N VAL A 256 7.77 -0.27 -10.15
CA VAL A 256 7.05 -1.55 -9.99
C VAL A 256 7.82 -2.71 -10.63
N VAL A 257 8.32 -2.54 -11.86
CA VAL A 257 9.13 -3.56 -12.53
C VAL A 257 10.42 -3.81 -11.74
N ARG A 258 11.11 -2.77 -11.30
CA ARG A 258 12.32 -2.86 -10.50
C ARG A 258 12.10 -3.62 -9.19
N ARG A 259 10.98 -3.39 -8.49
CA ARG A 259 10.62 -4.12 -7.26
C ARG A 259 10.42 -5.62 -7.51
N LEU A 260 9.75 -6.00 -8.61
CA LEU A 260 9.57 -7.41 -8.98
C LEU A 260 10.90 -8.09 -9.30
N GLU A 261 11.77 -7.40 -10.03
CA GLU A 261 13.13 -7.87 -10.32
C GLU A 261 13.95 -8.02 -9.03
N LEU A 262 13.91 -7.00 -8.14
CA LEU A 262 14.59 -7.06 -6.85
C LEU A 262 14.10 -8.21 -5.97
N ALA A 263 12.79 -8.47 -5.91
CA ALA A 263 12.24 -9.60 -5.15
C ALA A 263 12.74 -10.95 -5.69
N THR A 264 12.80 -11.09 -7.02
CA THR A 264 13.29 -12.31 -7.67
C THR A 264 14.77 -12.53 -7.38
N ASP A 265 15.59 -11.51 -7.58
CA ASP A 265 17.03 -11.57 -7.38
C ASP A 265 17.40 -11.74 -5.89
N LEU A 266 16.63 -11.11 -4.99
CA LEU A 266 16.81 -11.27 -3.54
C LEU A 266 16.54 -12.72 -3.10
N ARG A 267 15.48 -13.34 -3.63
CA ARG A 267 15.18 -14.76 -3.35
C ARG A 267 16.35 -15.65 -3.78
N GLU A 268 16.92 -15.39 -4.94
CA GLU A 268 18.09 -16.12 -5.41
C GLU A 268 19.32 -15.83 -4.53
N ALA A 269 19.54 -14.57 -4.14
CA ALA A 269 20.68 -14.19 -3.30
C ALA A 269 20.62 -14.88 -1.94
N ILE A 270 19.44 -14.95 -1.30
CA ILE A 270 19.23 -15.69 -0.05
C ILE A 270 19.55 -17.18 -0.25
N THR A 271 18.99 -17.79 -1.31
CA THR A 271 19.14 -19.24 -1.55
C THR A 271 20.57 -19.64 -1.87
N GLN A 272 21.30 -18.79 -2.58
CA GLN A 272 22.69 -19.05 -3.04
C GLN A 272 23.75 -18.50 -2.09
N GLY A 273 23.35 -17.87 -0.97
CA GLY A 273 24.30 -17.31 0.00
C GLY A 273 25.12 -16.14 -0.55
N ARG A 274 24.54 -15.34 -1.46
CA ARG A 274 25.20 -14.18 -2.07
C ARG A 274 25.03 -12.87 -1.28
N LEU A 275 24.54 -12.97 -0.06
CA LEU A 275 24.44 -11.85 0.88
C LEU A 275 25.70 -11.73 1.72
N GLY A 276 25.90 -10.58 2.34
CA GLY A 276 26.97 -10.33 3.29
C GLY A 276 26.47 -9.68 4.56
N LEU A 277 27.29 -9.69 5.60
CA LEU A 277 27.07 -8.94 6.82
C LEU A 277 28.20 -7.95 7.03
N GLU A 278 27.83 -6.75 7.46
CA GLU A 278 28.73 -5.80 8.10
C GLU A 278 28.31 -5.65 9.57
N TYR A 279 29.26 -5.21 10.36
CA TYR A 279 29.09 -5.10 11.79
C TYR A 279 29.41 -3.68 12.23
N GLN A 280 28.50 -3.07 13.00
CA GLN A 280 28.73 -1.76 13.59
C GLN A 280 28.98 -1.90 15.09
N PRO A 281 30.08 -1.31 15.63
CA PRO A 281 30.41 -1.45 17.04
C PRO A 281 29.50 -0.60 17.92
N VAL A 282 28.98 -1.21 19.00
CA VAL A 282 28.36 -0.53 20.14
C VAL A 282 29.41 -0.44 21.24
N VAL A 283 29.65 0.80 21.72
CA VAL A 283 30.69 1.07 22.69
C VAL A 283 30.13 1.55 24.02
N GLU A 284 30.83 1.20 25.09
CA GLU A 284 30.66 1.85 26.39
C GLU A 284 31.20 3.28 26.29
N LEU A 285 30.32 4.27 26.48
CA LEU A 285 30.69 5.68 26.24
C LEU A 285 31.78 6.19 27.19
N ALA A 286 31.90 5.64 28.39
CA ALA A 286 32.90 6.04 29.38
C ALA A 286 34.31 5.62 28.95
N THR A 287 34.46 4.39 28.46
CA THR A 287 35.78 3.77 28.19
C THR A 287 36.12 3.68 26.71
N SER A 288 35.13 3.90 25.83
CA SER A 288 35.21 3.67 24.37
C SER A 288 35.49 2.19 24.00
N ARG A 289 35.29 1.25 24.91
CA ARG A 289 35.44 -0.19 24.67
C ARG A 289 34.23 -0.73 23.93
N VAL A 290 34.48 -1.52 22.87
CA VAL A 290 33.43 -2.25 22.15
C VAL A 290 32.84 -3.34 23.05
N THR A 291 31.55 -3.28 23.30
CA THR A 291 30.80 -4.24 24.15
C THR A 291 29.91 -5.16 23.35
N ALA A 292 29.39 -4.69 22.22
CA ALA A 292 28.57 -5.45 21.30
C ALA A 292 28.79 -4.98 19.86
N VAL A 293 28.28 -5.74 18.91
CA VAL A 293 28.21 -5.39 17.51
C VAL A 293 26.79 -5.57 17.00
N GLU A 294 26.34 -4.66 16.18
CA GLU A 294 25.08 -4.79 15.44
C GLU A 294 25.37 -5.38 14.06
N ALA A 295 24.67 -6.48 13.70
CA ALA A 295 24.80 -7.14 12.41
C ALA A 295 23.86 -6.49 11.39
N LEU A 296 24.41 -6.00 10.30
CA LEU A 296 23.72 -5.25 9.25
C LEU A 296 23.87 -5.97 7.92
N VAL A 297 22.76 -6.40 7.33
CA VAL A 297 22.76 -7.11 6.06
C VAL A 297 23.25 -6.21 4.92
N ARG A 298 24.01 -6.82 3.99
CA ARG A 298 24.51 -6.19 2.77
C ARG A 298 24.19 -7.08 1.57
N TRP A 299 23.70 -6.46 0.52
CA TRP A 299 23.39 -7.17 -0.70
C TRP A 299 24.23 -6.69 -1.88
N PRO A 300 25.35 -7.37 -2.20
CA PRO A 300 26.09 -7.10 -3.41
C PRO A 300 25.35 -7.69 -4.62
N ARG A 301 25.05 -6.83 -5.62
CA ARG A 301 24.33 -7.22 -6.85
C ARG A 301 25.03 -6.58 -8.04
N GLY A 302 25.53 -7.39 -8.98
CA GLY A 302 26.13 -6.88 -10.22
C GLY A 302 27.38 -6.01 -10.04
N GLY A 303 28.06 -6.11 -8.90
CA GLY A 303 29.23 -5.28 -8.57
C GLY A 303 28.91 -4.01 -7.78
N GLU A 304 27.62 -3.74 -7.54
CA GLU A 304 27.15 -2.64 -6.70
C GLU A 304 26.57 -3.18 -5.38
N LEU A 305 26.58 -2.36 -4.34
CA LEU A 305 25.97 -2.67 -3.06
C LEU A 305 24.56 -2.03 -3.04
N ILE A 306 23.52 -2.86 -3.00
CA ILE A 306 22.14 -2.37 -2.88
C ILE A 306 21.89 -1.88 -1.46
N PRO A 307 21.44 -0.64 -1.26
CA PRO A 307 21.13 -0.10 0.07
C PRO A 307 20.02 -0.91 0.77
N PRO A 308 20.12 -1.17 2.10
CA PRO A 308 19.08 -1.85 2.86
C PRO A 308 17.69 -1.23 2.69
N ALA A 309 17.56 0.09 2.72
CA ALA A 309 16.31 0.81 2.51
C ALA A 309 15.60 0.47 1.19
N GLU A 310 16.34 0.05 0.15
CA GLU A 310 15.78 -0.29 -1.15
C GLU A 310 15.21 -1.71 -1.19
N PHE A 311 15.84 -2.68 -0.54
CA PHE A 311 15.42 -4.08 -0.65
C PHE A 311 14.67 -4.63 0.57
N LEU A 312 14.80 -4.02 1.76
CA LEU A 312 14.09 -4.50 2.94
C LEU A 312 12.57 -4.32 2.81
N GLY A 313 12.10 -3.18 2.28
CA GLY A 313 10.68 -3.00 1.97
C GLY A 313 10.17 -4.05 0.97
N VAL A 314 10.94 -4.34 -0.07
CA VAL A 314 10.61 -5.40 -1.05
C VAL A 314 10.60 -6.79 -0.38
N ALA A 315 11.51 -7.05 0.56
CA ALA A 315 11.53 -8.30 1.32
C ALA A 315 10.32 -8.44 2.23
N GLU A 316 9.86 -7.37 2.86
CA GLU A 316 8.65 -7.35 3.68
C GLU A 316 7.41 -7.64 2.85
N ASP A 317 7.18 -6.89 1.76
CA ASP A 317 6.01 -7.03 0.89
C ASP A 317 5.91 -8.45 0.29
N SER A 318 7.04 -8.98 -0.18
CA SER A 318 7.12 -10.31 -0.79
C SER A 318 7.19 -11.48 0.19
N GLY A 319 7.31 -11.22 1.50
CA GLY A 319 7.51 -12.23 2.54
C GLY A 319 8.93 -12.82 2.61
N LEU A 320 9.85 -12.32 1.81
CA LEU A 320 11.26 -12.73 1.82
C LEU A 320 12.00 -12.27 3.08
N ILE A 321 11.42 -11.33 3.86
CA ILE A 321 12.00 -10.84 5.10
C ILE A 321 12.22 -11.98 6.12
N VAL A 322 11.34 -13.01 6.15
CA VAL A 322 11.49 -14.15 7.05
C VAL A 322 12.70 -15.01 6.69
N PRO A 323 12.84 -15.55 5.47
CA PRO A 323 14.04 -16.31 5.11
C PRO A 323 15.32 -15.46 5.14
N LEU A 324 15.25 -14.16 4.83
CA LEU A 324 16.37 -13.23 4.93
C LEU A 324 16.86 -13.10 6.38
N GLY A 325 15.97 -12.83 7.32
CA GLY A 325 16.33 -12.67 8.72
C GLY A 325 16.82 -13.99 9.36
N ASN A 326 16.27 -15.11 8.94
CA ASN A 326 16.78 -16.43 9.37
C ASN A 326 18.22 -16.65 8.92
N TRP A 327 18.58 -16.21 7.72
CA TRP A 327 19.94 -16.23 7.20
C TRP A 327 20.85 -15.29 7.99
N VAL A 328 20.42 -14.02 8.18
CA VAL A 328 21.17 -13.01 8.95
C VAL A 328 21.47 -13.52 10.36
N LEU A 329 20.45 -14.00 11.08
CA LEU A 329 20.60 -14.49 12.43
C LEU A 329 21.63 -15.61 12.53
N ARG A 330 21.53 -16.62 11.67
CA ARG A 330 22.46 -17.75 11.65
C ARG A 330 23.90 -17.31 11.39
N GLU A 331 24.10 -16.54 10.32
CA GLU A 331 25.44 -16.08 9.92
C GLU A 331 26.07 -15.19 11.00
N ALA A 332 25.27 -14.28 11.61
CA ALA A 332 25.74 -13.40 12.68
C ALA A 332 26.10 -14.18 13.95
N CYS A 333 25.26 -15.16 14.35
CA CYS A 333 25.55 -16.02 15.51
C CYS A 333 26.83 -16.83 15.30
N GLU A 334 27.01 -17.44 14.13
CA GLU A 334 28.22 -18.18 13.80
C GLU A 334 29.46 -17.29 13.82
N GLN A 335 29.37 -16.07 13.27
CA GLN A 335 30.50 -15.14 13.26
C GLN A 335 30.90 -14.71 14.68
N VAL A 336 29.93 -14.33 15.52
CA VAL A 336 30.22 -13.93 16.91
C VAL A 336 30.71 -15.11 17.75
N ALA A 337 30.21 -16.32 17.50
CA ALA A 337 30.74 -17.52 18.14
C ALA A 337 32.22 -17.74 17.79
N ARG A 338 32.66 -17.54 16.52
CA ARG A 338 34.06 -17.58 16.10
C ARG A 338 34.90 -16.54 16.85
N TRP A 339 34.44 -15.31 16.97
CA TRP A 339 35.11 -14.25 17.72
C TRP A 339 35.30 -14.58 19.19
N ARG A 340 34.24 -15.11 19.82
CA ARG A 340 34.30 -15.50 21.24
C ARG A 340 35.22 -16.68 21.49
N ALA A 341 35.27 -17.66 20.57
CA ALA A 341 36.25 -18.74 20.59
C ALA A 341 37.67 -18.22 20.43
N GLY A 342 37.86 -17.13 19.68
CA GLY A 342 39.14 -16.39 19.57
C GLY A 342 39.49 -15.49 20.75
N GLY A 343 38.64 -15.46 21.82
CA GLY A 343 38.89 -14.69 23.03
C GLY A 343 38.25 -13.29 23.07
N TRP A 344 37.56 -12.86 22.01
CA TRP A 344 36.85 -11.57 21.99
C TRP A 344 35.42 -11.73 22.51
N MET A 345 35.19 -11.38 23.77
CA MET A 345 33.90 -11.55 24.46
C MET A 345 32.93 -10.42 24.12
N VAL A 346 32.48 -10.35 22.87
CA VAL A 346 31.58 -9.35 22.33
C VAL A 346 30.13 -9.85 22.29
N GLY A 347 29.15 -8.95 22.49
CA GLY A 347 27.72 -9.18 22.30
C GLY A 347 27.30 -9.03 20.82
N LEU A 348 26.11 -9.51 20.49
CA LEU A 348 25.50 -9.45 19.15
C LEU A 348 24.13 -8.84 19.23
N SER A 349 23.86 -7.82 18.41
CA SER A 349 22.53 -7.27 18.15
C SER A 349 22.08 -7.63 16.73
N VAL A 350 20.81 -8.04 16.60
CA VAL A 350 20.19 -8.37 15.31
C VAL A 350 18.79 -7.76 15.25
N ASN A 351 18.49 -7.07 14.15
CA ASN A 351 17.21 -6.44 13.87
C ASN A 351 16.17 -7.45 13.39
N PHE A 352 14.91 -7.27 13.82
CA PHE A 352 13.77 -8.10 13.40
C PHE A 352 12.55 -7.26 13.05
N SER A 353 11.96 -7.56 11.89
CA SER A 353 10.70 -6.94 11.46
C SER A 353 9.48 -7.51 12.18
N PRO A 354 8.35 -6.75 12.23
CA PRO A 354 7.08 -7.23 12.78
C PRO A 354 6.65 -8.58 12.20
N ARG A 355 6.84 -8.75 10.89
CA ARG A 355 6.44 -9.97 10.17
C ARG A 355 7.26 -11.19 10.56
N GLN A 356 8.53 -11.01 10.88
CA GLN A 356 9.39 -12.10 11.37
C GLN A 356 8.98 -12.54 12.77
N VAL A 357 8.79 -11.57 13.68
CA VAL A 357 8.41 -11.84 15.08
C VAL A 357 7.03 -12.53 15.16
N SER A 358 6.12 -12.18 14.23
CA SER A 358 4.79 -12.81 14.15
C SER A 358 4.79 -14.20 13.49
N ALA A 359 5.91 -14.64 12.92
CA ALA A 359 5.99 -15.97 12.30
C ALA A 359 5.93 -17.08 13.36
N SER A 360 5.08 -18.09 13.14
CA SER A 360 4.81 -19.17 14.12
C SER A 360 6.04 -19.97 14.57
N GLN A 361 7.14 -19.90 13.82
CA GLN A 361 8.40 -20.62 14.12
C GLN A 361 9.50 -19.68 14.62
N PHE A 362 9.22 -18.40 14.89
CA PHE A 362 10.24 -17.41 15.25
C PHE A 362 11.07 -17.83 16.46
N THR A 363 10.41 -18.13 17.58
CA THR A 363 11.09 -18.60 18.81
C THR A 363 12.00 -19.79 18.55
N GLN A 364 11.49 -20.79 17.81
CA GLN A 364 12.28 -21.99 17.50
C GLN A 364 13.47 -21.66 16.58
N THR A 365 13.30 -20.76 15.63
CA THR A 365 14.39 -20.32 14.73
C THR A 365 15.53 -19.68 15.53
N VAL A 366 15.20 -18.79 16.48
CA VAL A 366 16.19 -18.14 17.35
C VAL A 366 16.94 -19.17 18.20
N LEU A 367 16.21 -20.09 18.82
CA LEU A 367 16.83 -21.14 19.65
C LEU A 367 17.74 -22.08 18.83
N THR A 368 17.31 -22.44 17.63
CA THR A 368 18.11 -23.27 16.72
C THR A 368 19.41 -22.58 16.33
N ALA A 369 19.37 -21.28 15.96
CA ALA A 369 20.57 -20.52 15.60
C ALA A 369 21.58 -20.44 16.76
N LEU A 370 21.11 -20.27 17.99
CA LEU A 370 21.96 -20.28 19.18
C LEU A 370 22.57 -21.66 19.45
N GLN A 371 21.77 -22.73 19.32
CA GLN A 371 22.23 -24.11 19.52
C GLN A 371 23.29 -24.50 18.48
N ASP A 372 23.02 -24.23 17.20
CA ASP A 372 23.92 -24.60 16.10
C ASP A 372 25.27 -23.85 16.18
N SER A 373 25.24 -22.58 16.56
CA SER A 373 26.45 -21.76 16.73
C SER A 373 27.18 -21.99 18.06
N GLY A 374 26.52 -22.58 19.05
CA GLY A 374 27.02 -22.69 20.42
C GLY A 374 27.13 -21.35 21.16
N LEU A 375 26.43 -20.32 20.69
CA LEU A 375 26.46 -18.98 21.28
C LEU A 375 25.58 -18.95 22.55
N PRO A 376 26.09 -18.48 23.71
CA PRO A 376 25.27 -18.34 24.91
C PRO A 376 24.09 -17.37 24.70
N PRO A 377 22.87 -17.66 25.15
CA PRO A 377 21.69 -16.82 24.95
C PRO A 377 21.90 -15.36 25.34
N GLY A 378 22.53 -15.09 26.48
CA GLY A 378 22.81 -13.72 26.97
C GLY A 378 23.78 -12.90 26.12
N THR A 379 24.32 -13.48 25.05
CA THR A 379 25.16 -12.77 24.09
C THR A 379 24.31 -12.12 22.99
N LEU A 380 23.12 -12.66 22.71
CA LEU A 380 22.22 -12.20 21.65
C LEU A 380 21.23 -11.16 22.19
N THR A 381 21.13 -10.05 21.49
CA THR A 381 20.10 -9.03 21.65
C THR A 381 19.23 -9.01 20.39
N LEU A 382 17.93 -9.16 20.56
CA LEU A 382 16.94 -9.00 19.48
C LEU A 382 16.45 -7.55 19.49
N GLU A 383 16.58 -6.86 18.39
CA GLU A 383 16.14 -5.48 18.23
C GLU A 383 14.80 -5.47 17.48
N VAL A 384 13.81 -4.81 18.06
CA VAL A 384 12.47 -4.67 17.48
C VAL A 384 12.03 -3.21 17.62
N THR A 385 11.35 -2.68 16.62
CA THR A 385 10.87 -1.31 16.68
C THR A 385 9.79 -1.13 17.74
N GLU A 386 9.65 0.09 18.25
CA GLU A 386 8.62 0.48 19.24
C GLU A 386 7.22 0.00 18.83
N ARG A 387 6.88 0.11 17.54
CA ARG A 387 5.58 -0.27 16.98
C ARG A 387 5.27 -1.77 17.12
N VAL A 388 6.27 -2.64 16.98
CA VAL A 388 6.12 -4.09 17.17
C VAL A 388 5.61 -4.43 18.56
N LEU A 389 6.08 -3.71 19.57
CA LEU A 389 5.73 -3.97 20.96
C LEU A 389 4.38 -3.35 21.37
N ILE A 390 3.98 -2.24 20.72
CA ILE A 390 2.70 -1.56 20.99
C ILE A 390 1.53 -2.26 20.31
N ASP A 391 1.67 -2.54 19.02
CA ASP A 391 0.60 -3.10 18.17
C ASP A 391 0.60 -4.63 18.17
N GLY A 392 1.61 -5.26 18.81
CA GLY A 392 1.82 -6.70 18.80
C GLY A 392 0.70 -7.49 19.47
N ALA A 393 0.25 -8.56 18.80
CA ALA A 393 -0.70 -9.51 19.38
C ALA A 393 -0.12 -10.21 20.61
N GLU A 394 -0.98 -10.58 21.59
CA GLU A 394 -0.55 -11.28 22.81
C GLU A 394 0.39 -12.48 22.59
N PRO A 395 0.18 -13.36 21.58
CA PRO A 395 1.09 -14.48 21.32
C PRO A 395 2.51 -14.04 20.94
N MET A 396 2.65 -12.93 20.24
CA MET A 396 3.95 -12.37 19.85
C MET A 396 4.71 -11.86 21.07
N ILE A 397 4.06 -11.07 21.92
CA ILE A 397 4.66 -10.56 23.16
C ILE A 397 5.04 -11.72 24.10
N ALA A 398 4.20 -12.76 24.18
CA ALA A 398 4.51 -13.97 24.96
C ALA A 398 5.75 -14.71 24.42
N GLY A 399 5.91 -14.82 23.09
CA GLY A 399 7.09 -15.43 22.48
C GLY A 399 8.38 -14.64 22.77
N LEU A 400 8.33 -13.31 22.72
CA LEU A 400 9.45 -12.46 23.10
C LEU A 400 9.79 -12.62 24.60
N ALA A 401 8.79 -12.65 25.46
CA ALA A 401 8.98 -12.88 26.91
C ALA A 401 9.57 -14.26 27.19
N GLU A 402 9.20 -15.30 26.44
CA GLU A 402 9.80 -16.63 26.51
C GLU A 402 11.29 -16.57 26.16
N LEU A 403 11.67 -15.97 25.04
CA LEU A 403 13.08 -15.81 24.63
C LEU A 403 13.89 -15.07 25.69
N ARG A 404 13.32 -14.00 26.26
CA ARG A 404 13.94 -13.28 27.36
C ARG A 404 14.15 -14.16 28.60
N SER A 405 13.19 -15.01 28.95
CA SER A 405 13.30 -15.94 30.10
C SER A 405 14.44 -16.93 29.93
N LEU A 406 14.83 -17.25 28.70
CA LEU A 406 15.97 -18.09 28.35
C LEU A 406 17.30 -17.32 28.36
N GLY A 407 17.28 -16.03 28.67
CA GLY A 407 18.46 -15.17 28.81
C GLY A 407 18.82 -14.36 27.57
N ILE A 408 18.03 -14.42 26.49
CA ILE A 408 18.20 -13.55 25.32
C ILE A 408 17.77 -12.14 25.71
N ARG A 409 18.48 -11.12 25.24
CA ARG A 409 18.16 -9.72 25.54
C ARG A 409 17.22 -9.15 24.48
N LEU A 410 16.34 -8.25 24.88
CA LEU A 410 15.42 -7.55 23.99
C LEU A 410 15.71 -6.05 24.00
N ALA A 411 15.84 -5.45 22.83
CA ALA A 411 15.99 -4.01 22.63
C ALA A 411 14.80 -3.43 21.90
N ILE A 412 14.34 -2.25 22.35
CA ILE A 412 13.45 -1.40 21.57
C ILE A 412 14.32 -0.51 20.71
N ASP A 413 14.11 -0.56 19.40
CA ASP A 413 14.78 0.28 18.42
C ASP A 413 13.92 1.49 18.03
N ASP A 414 14.57 2.56 17.53
CA ASP A 414 13.96 3.84 17.12
C ASP A 414 13.06 4.47 18.20
N PHE A 415 13.42 4.32 19.48
CA PHE A 415 12.60 4.77 20.60
C PHE A 415 12.44 6.29 20.62
N GLY A 416 11.16 6.70 20.72
CA GLY A 416 10.74 8.11 20.83
C GLY A 416 10.14 8.68 19.55
N THR A 417 10.15 7.95 18.44
CA THR A 417 9.51 8.36 17.18
C THR A 417 8.01 8.00 17.15
N GLY A 418 7.56 7.12 18.06
CA GLY A 418 6.20 6.61 18.15
C GLY A 418 5.39 7.19 19.31
N TYR A 419 4.27 6.55 19.63
CA TYR A 419 3.33 6.96 20.67
C TYR A 419 3.49 6.18 22.00
N ALA A 420 4.65 5.56 22.26
CA ALA A 420 4.80 4.81 23.51
C ALA A 420 4.64 5.69 24.74
N SER A 421 3.62 5.41 25.52
CA SER A 421 3.49 5.96 26.85
C SER A 421 4.59 5.38 27.75
N LEU A 422 5.33 6.23 28.47
CA LEU A 422 6.30 5.78 29.49
C LEU A 422 5.68 4.78 30.49
N ALA A 423 4.36 4.83 30.71
CA ALA A 423 3.64 3.90 31.55
C ALA A 423 3.61 2.48 30.93
N TYR A 424 3.62 2.38 29.60
CA TYR A 424 3.61 1.11 28.88
C TYR A 424 4.98 0.44 28.88
N LEU A 425 6.06 1.22 28.78
CA LEU A 425 7.44 0.73 28.82
C LEU A 425 7.71 -0.18 30.03
N ARG A 426 7.10 0.12 31.18
CA ARG A 426 7.25 -0.71 32.40
C ARG A 426 6.68 -2.10 32.29
N GLN A 427 5.75 -2.33 31.35
CA GLN A 427 5.08 -3.62 31.16
C GLN A 427 5.76 -4.48 30.08
N LEU A 428 6.60 -3.84 29.25
CA LEU A 428 7.29 -4.54 28.16
C LEU A 428 8.48 -5.36 28.70
N PRO A 429 8.72 -6.54 28.14
CA PRO A 429 9.85 -7.40 28.54
C PRO A 429 11.16 -6.94 27.87
N VAL A 430 11.60 -5.68 28.12
CA VAL A 430 12.77 -5.11 27.45
C VAL A 430 13.95 -4.90 28.39
N ASP A 431 15.16 -5.02 27.86
CA ASP A 431 16.43 -4.86 28.57
C ASP A 431 17.20 -3.64 28.10
N ILE A 432 16.95 -3.17 26.85
CA ILE A 432 17.68 -2.10 26.20
C ILE A 432 16.69 -1.16 25.50
N ILE A 433 17.01 0.14 25.54
CA ILE A 433 16.37 1.20 24.73
C ILE A 433 17.44 1.80 23.82
N LYS A 434 17.21 1.78 22.50
CA LYS A 434 18.04 2.49 21.50
C LYS A 434 17.36 3.80 21.17
N ILE A 435 18.06 4.92 21.41
CA ILE A 435 17.56 6.28 21.13
C ILE A 435 17.75 6.55 19.65
N ASP A 436 16.65 6.87 18.95
CA ASP A 436 16.66 7.17 17.51
C ASP A 436 17.69 8.26 17.16
N PRO A 437 18.41 8.14 16.04
CA PRO A 437 19.42 9.09 15.58
C PRO A 437 18.92 10.54 15.49
N SER A 438 17.64 10.80 15.24
CA SER A 438 17.09 12.15 15.12
C SER A 438 17.18 12.94 16.44
N PHE A 439 17.06 12.27 17.58
CA PHE A 439 17.24 12.90 18.89
C PHE A 439 18.71 13.27 19.13
N VAL A 440 19.62 12.38 18.76
CA VAL A 440 21.07 12.59 18.93
C VAL A 440 21.58 13.66 17.96
N ALA A 441 21.05 13.71 16.72
CA ALA A 441 21.43 14.72 15.73
C ALA A 441 21.19 16.16 16.23
N GLY A 442 20.11 16.40 16.99
CA GLY A 442 19.75 17.70 17.51
C GLY A 442 20.49 18.12 18.81
N LEU A 443 21.25 17.23 19.42
CA LEU A 443 21.94 17.54 20.68
C LEU A 443 22.86 18.75 20.59
N GLY A 444 22.65 19.69 21.52
CA GLY A 444 23.39 20.94 21.59
C GLY A 444 22.90 22.04 20.66
N THR A 445 21.91 21.77 19.81
CA THR A 445 21.31 22.72 18.87
C THR A 445 19.82 22.93 19.09
N ASP A 446 19.14 21.95 19.68
CA ASP A 446 17.71 21.98 20.02
C ASP A 446 17.50 21.62 21.49
N ALA A 447 17.08 22.61 22.29
CA ALA A 447 16.84 22.44 23.71
C ALA A 447 15.73 21.43 24.04
N THR A 448 14.78 21.22 23.11
CA THR A 448 13.71 20.22 23.27
C THR A 448 14.28 18.82 23.13
N LEU A 449 15.11 18.58 22.12
CA LEU A 449 15.77 17.28 21.92
C LEU A 449 16.76 16.98 23.03
N ASP A 450 17.48 17.99 23.55
CA ASP A 450 18.33 17.85 24.73
C ASP A 450 17.54 17.38 25.97
N MET A 451 16.36 17.97 26.21
CA MET A 451 15.49 17.59 27.30
C MET A 451 14.92 16.18 27.12
N LEU A 452 14.44 15.86 25.92
CA LEU A 452 13.86 14.54 25.62
C LEU A 452 14.91 13.44 25.77
N THR A 453 16.09 13.60 25.15
CA THR A 453 17.20 12.64 25.28
C THR A 453 17.57 12.41 26.75
N ARG A 454 17.70 13.49 27.52
CA ARG A 454 17.98 13.42 28.96
C ARG A 454 16.88 12.67 29.72
N THR A 455 15.62 12.88 29.34
CA THR A 455 14.48 12.20 29.96
C THR A 455 14.52 10.70 29.66
N ILE A 456 14.79 10.29 28.41
CA ILE A 456 14.90 8.88 28.03
C ILE A 456 16.03 8.19 28.80
N VAL A 457 17.22 8.81 28.85
CA VAL A 457 18.37 8.29 29.62
C VAL A 457 18.03 8.16 31.11
N GLY A 458 17.31 9.16 31.68
CA GLY A 458 16.86 9.14 33.06
C GLY A 458 15.89 8.00 33.35
N VAL A 459 14.89 7.82 32.49
CA VAL A 459 13.89 6.74 32.60
C VAL A 459 14.56 5.37 32.51
N GLY A 460 15.46 5.16 31.53
CA GLY A 460 16.21 3.92 31.41
C GLY A 460 16.93 3.57 32.72
N ARG A 461 17.66 4.52 33.27
CA ARG A 461 18.37 4.35 34.54
C ARG A 461 17.41 4.02 35.71
N ASP A 462 16.28 4.74 35.82
CA ASP A 462 15.34 4.58 36.92
C ASP A 462 14.57 3.24 36.85
N LEU A 463 14.40 2.69 35.63
CA LEU A 463 13.80 1.37 35.39
C LEU A 463 14.83 0.22 35.35
N GLY A 464 16.13 0.51 35.40
CA GLY A 464 17.19 -0.48 35.27
C GLY A 464 17.33 -1.06 33.84
N ILE A 465 16.93 -0.27 32.83
CA ILE A 465 17.03 -0.60 31.40
C ILE A 465 18.28 0.09 30.85
N GLU A 466 19.09 -0.63 30.10
CA GLU A 466 20.27 -0.04 29.44
C GLU A 466 19.83 0.89 28.29
N VAL A 467 20.59 1.97 28.09
CA VAL A 467 20.30 2.94 27.03
C VAL A 467 21.48 3.01 26.07
N VAL A 468 21.20 2.82 24.78
CA VAL A 468 22.15 2.98 23.67
C VAL A 468 21.75 4.24 22.89
N ALA A 469 22.66 5.19 22.72
CA ALA A 469 22.44 6.34 21.87
C ALA A 469 22.97 6.06 20.45
N GLU A 470 22.11 6.30 19.44
CA GLU A 470 22.45 6.06 18.05
C GLU A 470 22.81 7.33 17.28
N GLY A 471 23.50 7.17 16.14
CA GLY A 471 23.82 8.30 15.27
C GLY A 471 24.78 9.31 15.89
N ILE A 472 25.70 8.87 16.73
CA ILE A 472 26.75 9.74 17.28
C ILE A 472 27.75 10.07 16.18
N GLU A 473 27.72 11.31 15.67
CA GLU A 473 28.59 11.76 14.59
C GLU A 473 29.60 12.83 15.02
N ARG A 474 29.31 13.57 16.10
CA ARG A 474 30.09 14.71 16.56
C ARG A 474 30.61 14.51 17.99
N PRO A 475 31.85 14.99 18.29
CA PRO A 475 32.42 14.89 19.64
C PRO A 475 31.56 15.60 20.71
N GLU A 476 30.84 16.66 20.34
CA GLU A 476 29.95 17.41 21.24
C GLU A 476 28.78 16.54 21.70
N GLN A 477 28.19 15.76 20.78
CA GLN A 477 27.10 14.82 21.10
C GLN A 477 27.58 13.77 22.10
N LEU A 478 28.74 13.16 21.85
CA LEU A 478 29.34 12.19 22.75
C LEU A 478 29.57 12.79 24.17
N LYS A 479 30.09 14.03 24.24
CA LYS A 479 30.31 14.72 25.51
C LYS A 479 28.99 14.95 26.26
N MET A 480 27.93 15.34 25.56
CA MET A 480 26.63 15.57 26.16
C MET A 480 25.98 14.28 26.66
N LEU A 481 26.03 13.21 25.87
CA LEU A 481 25.52 11.90 26.26
C LEU A 481 26.22 11.34 27.49
N ARG A 482 27.56 11.50 27.57
CA ARG A 482 28.33 11.16 28.78
C ARG A 482 27.87 11.98 29.99
N ALA A 483 27.64 13.29 29.81
CA ALA A 483 27.16 14.16 30.88
C ALA A 483 25.72 13.85 31.34
N MET A 484 24.89 13.29 30.45
CA MET A 484 23.55 12.80 30.78
C MET A 484 23.57 11.44 31.47
N GLY A 485 24.71 10.74 31.46
CA GLY A 485 24.88 9.41 32.07
C GLY A 485 24.44 8.28 31.15
N CYS A 486 24.39 8.50 29.83
CA CYS A 486 24.17 7.43 28.85
C CYS A 486 25.33 6.45 28.87
N GLY A 487 25.03 5.13 28.98
CA GLY A 487 26.07 4.10 29.16
C GLY A 487 26.67 3.63 27.86
N LEU A 488 25.87 3.46 26.84
CA LEU A 488 26.27 2.85 25.55
C LEU A 488 25.94 3.78 24.39
N GLY A 489 26.62 3.57 23.27
CA GLY A 489 26.31 4.30 22.06
C GLY A 489 27.00 3.75 20.82
N GLN A 490 26.45 4.13 19.66
CA GLN A 490 27.00 3.82 18.34
C GLN A 490 26.82 5.01 17.39
N GLY A 491 27.60 5.03 16.33
CA GLY A 491 27.52 6.07 15.32
C GLY A 491 28.85 6.24 14.56
N TYR A 492 28.83 7.08 13.54
CA TYR A 492 29.98 7.25 12.63
C TYR A 492 31.20 7.93 13.29
N LEU A 493 31.00 8.60 14.41
CA LEU A 493 32.11 9.09 15.22
C LEU A 493 32.94 7.93 15.79
N VAL A 494 32.31 6.82 16.14
CA VAL A 494 32.98 5.60 16.65
C VAL A 494 33.54 4.81 15.48
N ALA A 495 32.64 4.30 14.64
CA ALA A 495 32.99 3.62 13.38
C ALA A 495 31.73 3.46 12.51
N ARG A 496 31.94 3.41 11.19
CA ARG A 496 30.91 2.97 10.24
C ARG A 496 30.75 1.46 10.28
N PRO A 497 29.60 0.91 9.82
CA PRO A 497 29.49 -0.52 9.56
C PRO A 497 30.66 -1.02 8.70
N MET A 498 31.23 -2.17 9.06
CA MET A 498 32.41 -2.71 8.39
C MET A 498 32.41 -4.24 8.38
N THR A 499 33.22 -4.82 7.53
CA THR A 499 33.37 -6.28 7.41
C THR A 499 33.87 -6.91 8.70
N ALA A 500 33.58 -8.22 8.88
CA ALA A 500 34.07 -8.99 10.03
C ALA A 500 35.57 -8.85 10.27
N SER A 501 36.39 -8.90 9.21
CA SER A 501 37.84 -8.77 9.32
C SER A 501 38.30 -7.36 9.73
N ALA A 502 37.57 -6.33 9.28
CA ALA A 502 37.90 -4.95 9.63
C ALA A 502 37.61 -4.67 11.11
N ILE A 503 36.48 -5.15 11.64
CA ILE A 503 36.12 -4.94 13.04
C ILE A 503 37.03 -5.77 13.99
N GLU A 504 37.46 -6.95 13.58
CA GLU A 504 38.45 -7.71 14.33
C GLU A 504 39.78 -6.96 14.47
N THR A 505 40.21 -6.27 13.40
CA THR A 505 41.41 -5.45 13.42
C THR A 505 41.26 -4.23 14.31
N LEU A 506 40.05 -3.62 14.31
CA LEU A 506 39.76 -2.42 15.10
C LEU A 506 39.62 -2.70 16.60
N ALA A 507 38.93 -3.78 16.98
CA ALA A 507 38.47 -4.00 18.34
C ALA A 507 38.67 -5.42 18.88
N GLY A 508 39.20 -6.35 18.07
CA GLY A 508 39.48 -7.71 18.47
C GLY A 508 40.64 -7.81 19.48
N PRO A 509 40.95 -9.01 19.99
CA PRO A 509 41.98 -9.21 21.02
C PRO A 509 43.35 -8.66 20.66
N ALA A 510 43.68 -8.58 19.37
CA ALA A 510 44.92 -8.01 18.85
C ALA A 510 44.87 -6.50 18.61
N GLY A 511 43.66 -5.90 18.54
CA GLY A 511 43.45 -4.48 18.20
C GLY A 511 43.32 -3.53 19.40
N ALA A 512 43.39 -4.02 20.64
CA ALA A 512 43.16 -3.27 21.88
C ALA A 512 44.22 -2.20 22.23
N ALA A 513 45.01 -1.73 21.27
CA ALA A 513 46.05 -0.74 21.46
C ALA A 513 45.90 0.47 20.54
N GLY A 514 45.10 1.46 20.93
CA GLY A 514 45.15 2.82 20.41
C GLY A 514 43.82 3.45 20.01
N PRO A 515 43.63 4.77 20.23
CA PRO A 515 42.46 5.48 19.74
C PRO A 515 42.50 5.59 18.19
N PRO A 516 41.32 5.63 17.51
CA PRO A 516 41.29 5.73 16.06
C PRO A 516 41.85 7.07 15.58
N ALA A 517 42.63 7.05 14.51
CA ALA A 517 43.11 8.23 13.82
C ALA A 517 41.94 8.96 13.13
N ASP A 518 42.01 10.31 13.09
CA ASP A 518 41.01 11.18 12.48
C ASP A 518 40.56 10.69 11.08
N PRO A 519 39.28 10.53 10.84
CA PRO A 519 38.79 10.17 9.51
C PRO A 519 38.79 11.39 8.57
N ALA A 520 39.29 11.17 7.34
CA ALA A 520 39.24 12.16 6.27
C ALA A 520 37.76 12.47 5.87
N PRO A 521 37.43 13.72 5.48
CA PRO A 521 36.09 14.11 5.16
C PRO A 521 35.60 13.52 3.83
N SER A 522 34.66 12.63 3.87
CA SER A 522 33.85 12.20 2.71
C SER A 522 32.44 12.75 2.81
N GLY A 523 31.91 13.26 1.69
CA GLY A 523 30.66 13.99 1.59
C GLY A 523 29.39 13.21 2.02
N PRO A 524 28.25 13.90 2.14
CA PRO A 524 27.05 13.35 2.76
C PRO A 524 26.37 12.31 1.84
N VAL A 525 26.27 11.10 2.32
CA VAL A 525 25.33 10.09 1.80
C VAL A 525 24.25 9.93 2.85
N SER A 526 23.02 10.30 2.47
CA SER A 526 21.81 10.10 3.28
C SER A 526 21.49 8.60 3.29
N GLU A 527 21.94 7.89 4.30
CA GLU A 527 21.39 6.56 4.62
C GLU A 527 20.38 6.74 5.75
N ALA A 528 19.09 6.63 5.41
CA ALA A 528 18.05 6.40 6.41
C ALA A 528 18.36 5.05 7.09
N SER A 529 18.32 5.01 8.42
CA SER A 529 18.38 3.77 9.18
C SER A 529 17.25 2.86 8.72
N ALA A 530 17.59 1.87 7.90
CA ALA A 530 16.64 0.82 7.52
C ALA A 530 16.83 -0.32 8.50
N VAL A 531 15.90 -0.43 9.42
CA VAL A 531 15.75 -1.56 10.33
C VAL A 531 15.30 -2.78 9.53
N LEU A 532 15.87 -3.95 9.79
CA LEU A 532 15.41 -5.23 9.24
C LEU A 532 13.98 -5.52 9.61
#